data_c4be5cd535bf5bbae6ca45062385c548
#
_entry.id   c4be5cd535bf5bbae6ca45062385c548
#
_cell.length_a   1.000
_cell.length_b   1.000
_cell.length_c   1.000
_cell.angle_alpha   90.00
_cell.angle_beta   90.00
_cell.angle_gamma   90.00
#
_symmetry.space_group_name_H-M   'P 1'
#
loop_
_entity.id
_entity.type
_entity.pdbx_description
1 polymer ?
#
loop_
_entity_poly.entity_id
_entity_poly.type
_entity_poly.pdbx_seq_one_letter_code
_entity_poly.pdbx_strand_id
1 'polypeptide(L)'
;MELNIYHLYPDVLNLYGDRGNVLCMQRRLEWRGMQANIVNVPIGAKLDAKNCDLIFIGGGQDFEQEVLLDDLKGEKTAELKAAIEDGVPVLAICGGYQMMGQEVLDPEHVEGDIERLPGLGLLPISTRMSGEKVTRQVKFGLCNPHSPSSTLHSPLMQGYEIHMGVTTPVEGTPDSPLNLLENGSTDGYYVDSTCMGTYIHGILDNPEFIDFLLVPFADKLSGNAGAFDYHTFKEEQYDRLAEHVRRHVNLPLIYQILTKNHD
;
A
#
# COMPACT_ATOMS: atom_id res chain seq x y z
N MET A 1 3.46 12.80 19.76
CA MET A 1 4.39 12.62 18.63
C MET A 1 3.61 12.88 17.36
N GLU A 2 4.21 13.57 16.40
CA GLU A 2 3.64 13.86 15.08
C GLU A 2 4.49 13.19 14.02
N LEU A 3 3.85 12.50 13.06
CA LEU A 3 4.49 11.91 11.88
C LEU A 3 3.99 12.62 10.64
N ASN A 4 4.91 13.07 9.78
CA ASN A 4 4.61 13.63 8.48
C ASN A 4 4.66 12.53 7.43
N ILE A 5 3.50 12.19 6.88
CA ILE A 5 3.34 11.16 5.87
C ILE A 5 3.14 11.86 4.52
N TYR A 6 4.10 11.68 3.63
CA TYR A 6 4.07 12.28 2.30
C TYR A 6 3.37 11.35 1.33
N HIS A 7 2.21 11.78 0.83
CA HIS A 7 1.44 11.07 -0.18
C HIS A 7 1.79 11.62 -1.56
N LEU A 8 2.56 10.85 -2.33
CA LEU A 8 2.96 11.23 -3.67
C LEU A 8 1.82 11.03 -4.67
N TYR A 9 1.58 12.05 -5.47
CA TYR A 9 0.63 12.04 -6.58
C TYR A 9 -0.80 11.61 -6.21
N PRO A 10 -1.39 12.17 -5.15
CA PRO A 10 -2.68 11.73 -4.62
C PRO A 10 -3.85 11.86 -5.61
N ASP A 11 -3.71 12.72 -6.61
CA ASP A 11 -4.75 12.97 -7.60
C ASP A 11 -4.62 12.07 -8.84
N VAL A 12 -3.46 11.45 -9.04
CA VAL A 12 -3.15 10.58 -10.18
C VAL A 12 -3.09 9.12 -9.73
N LEU A 13 -2.29 8.81 -8.73
CA LEU A 13 -2.14 7.44 -8.21
C LEU A 13 -3.20 7.12 -7.13
N ASN A 14 -4.46 7.02 -7.55
CA ASN A 14 -5.58 6.78 -6.65
C ASN A 14 -6.68 5.89 -7.26
N LEU A 15 -6.35 5.14 -8.30
CA LEU A 15 -7.32 4.41 -9.09
C LEU A 15 -8.08 3.34 -8.28
N TYR A 16 -7.40 2.62 -7.41
CA TYR A 16 -7.96 1.52 -6.61
C TYR A 16 -8.22 1.89 -5.15
N GLY A 17 -8.41 3.18 -4.88
CA GLY A 17 -8.76 3.67 -3.54
C GLY A 17 -7.54 3.84 -2.61
N ASP A 18 -6.35 4.05 -3.15
CA ASP A 18 -5.11 4.18 -2.37
C ASP A 18 -5.12 5.37 -1.41
N ARG A 19 -5.92 6.39 -1.68
CA ARG A 19 -6.24 7.43 -0.68
C ARG A 19 -6.83 6.83 0.59
N GLY A 20 -7.57 5.73 0.48
CA GLY A 20 -8.09 4.97 1.61
C GLY A 20 -6.97 4.40 2.46
N ASN A 21 -5.87 3.93 1.87
CA ASN A 21 -4.69 3.45 2.60
C ASN A 21 -4.10 4.54 3.50
N VAL A 22 -3.92 5.75 2.95
CA VAL A 22 -3.36 6.90 3.71
C VAL A 22 -4.29 7.30 4.85
N LEU A 23 -5.61 7.38 4.59
CA LEU A 23 -6.61 7.69 5.62
C LEU A 23 -6.67 6.60 6.70
N CYS A 24 -6.60 5.34 6.30
CA CYS A 24 -6.55 4.21 7.23
C CYS A 24 -5.31 4.32 8.14
N MET A 25 -4.14 4.53 7.56
CA MET A 25 -2.90 4.72 8.31
C MET A 25 -2.99 5.90 9.27
N GLN A 26 -3.47 7.06 8.81
CA GLN A 26 -3.68 8.23 9.65
C GLN A 26 -4.55 7.91 10.87
N ARG A 27 -5.71 7.27 10.67
CA ARG A 27 -6.62 6.91 11.76
C ARG A 27 -6.01 5.90 12.71
N ARG A 28 -5.28 4.91 12.19
CA ARG A 28 -4.63 3.91 13.04
C ARG A 28 -3.52 4.50 13.91
N LEU A 29 -2.82 5.51 13.42
CA LEU A 29 -1.85 6.26 14.20
C LEU A 29 -2.52 7.12 15.27
N GLU A 30 -3.60 7.84 14.89
CA GLU A 30 -4.39 8.64 15.83
C GLU A 30 -4.96 7.79 16.98
N TRP A 31 -5.46 6.60 16.70
CA TRP A 31 -5.96 5.68 17.73
C TRP A 31 -4.86 5.14 18.64
N ARG A 32 -3.62 5.16 18.20
CA ARG A 32 -2.43 4.87 19.03
C ARG A 32 -1.91 6.09 19.78
N GLY A 33 -2.64 7.23 19.74
CA GLY A 33 -2.25 8.48 20.42
C GLY A 33 -1.14 9.26 19.69
N MET A 34 -0.89 8.96 18.41
CA MET A 34 0.03 9.69 17.56
C MET A 34 -0.73 10.67 16.67
N GLN A 35 -0.13 11.80 16.36
CA GLN A 35 -0.64 12.69 15.32
C GLN A 35 -0.02 12.30 13.99
N ALA A 36 -0.83 12.23 12.93
CA ALA A 36 -0.38 11.97 11.57
C ALA A 36 -0.79 13.13 10.67
N ASN A 37 0.19 13.83 10.15
CA ASN A 37 0.01 14.92 9.20
C ASN A 37 0.22 14.38 7.79
N ILE A 38 -0.83 14.43 6.96
CA ILE A 38 -0.76 14.00 5.56
C ILE A 38 -0.37 15.19 4.69
N VAL A 39 0.82 15.09 4.09
CA VAL A 39 1.35 16.08 3.16
C VAL A 39 1.21 15.56 1.74
N ASN A 40 0.30 16.15 0.98
CA ASN A 40 0.13 15.82 -0.43
C ASN A 40 1.26 16.41 -1.27
N VAL A 41 1.89 15.60 -2.10
CA VAL A 41 2.97 15.99 -3.02
C VAL A 41 2.48 15.77 -4.46
N PRO A 42 1.77 16.75 -5.06
CA PRO A 42 1.30 16.65 -6.43
C PRO A 42 2.44 16.80 -7.45
N ILE A 43 2.11 16.66 -8.74
CA ILE A 43 3.03 16.95 -9.85
C ILE A 43 3.57 18.37 -9.70
N GLY A 44 4.87 18.54 -9.91
CA GLY A 44 5.57 19.82 -9.82
C GLY A 44 5.91 20.27 -8.39
N ALA A 45 5.36 19.64 -7.35
CA ALA A 45 5.74 19.96 -5.98
C ALA A 45 7.10 19.33 -5.61
N LYS A 46 7.86 20.02 -4.77
CA LYS A 46 9.12 19.49 -4.22
C LYS A 46 8.85 18.53 -3.07
N LEU A 47 9.69 17.52 -2.94
CA LEU A 47 9.71 16.59 -1.82
C LEU A 47 10.67 17.14 -0.75
N ASP A 48 10.12 17.60 0.38
CA ASP A 48 10.94 17.98 1.53
C ASP A 48 11.29 16.75 2.39
N ALA A 49 12.29 16.00 1.96
CA ALA A 49 12.73 14.77 2.63
C ALA A 49 13.13 14.97 4.09
N LYS A 50 13.60 16.17 4.47
CA LYS A 50 14.07 16.45 5.84
C LYS A 50 12.92 16.49 6.87
N ASN A 51 11.72 16.83 6.41
CA ASN A 51 10.53 16.91 7.25
C ASN A 51 9.57 15.74 7.00
N CYS A 52 10.01 14.71 6.30
CA CYS A 52 9.23 13.53 5.94
C CYS A 52 9.59 12.37 6.86
N ASP A 53 8.60 11.73 7.46
CA ASP A 53 8.79 10.52 8.26
C ASP A 53 8.45 9.25 7.48
N LEU A 54 7.54 9.31 6.52
CA LEU A 54 7.16 8.18 5.66
C LEU A 54 6.64 8.68 4.32
N ILE A 55 7.01 7.99 3.25
CA ILE A 55 6.52 8.26 1.89
C ILE A 55 5.60 7.12 1.46
N PHE A 56 4.41 7.49 0.95
CA PHE A 56 3.45 6.57 0.38
C PHE A 56 3.23 6.87 -1.10
N ILE A 57 3.28 5.82 -1.95
CA ILE A 57 3.03 5.89 -3.38
C ILE A 57 1.92 4.89 -3.70
N GLY A 58 0.79 5.38 -4.20
CA GLY A 58 -0.39 4.57 -4.53
C GLY A 58 -0.31 3.90 -5.90
N GLY A 59 -1.41 3.25 -6.31
CA GLY A 59 -1.56 2.58 -7.59
C GLY A 59 -2.19 3.46 -8.67
N GLY A 60 -1.79 3.23 -9.91
CA GLY A 60 -2.33 3.81 -11.13
C GLY A 60 -2.10 2.89 -12.31
N GLN A 61 -2.73 3.18 -13.45
CA GLN A 61 -2.50 2.49 -14.72
C GLN A 61 -1.27 3.03 -15.45
N ASP A 62 -0.87 2.39 -16.54
CA ASP A 62 0.32 2.78 -17.32
C ASP A 62 0.23 4.22 -17.84
N PHE A 63 -0.94 4.69 -18.23
CA PHE A 63 -1.13 6.09 -18.66
C PHE A 63 -0.81 7.09 -17.54
N GLU A 64 -1.24 6.82 -16.30
CA GLU A 64 -0.93 7.67 -15.15
C GLU A 64 0.57 7.61 -14.85
N GLN A 65 1.19 6.44 -15.00
CA GLN A 65 2.63 6.27 -14.82
C GLN A 65 3.42 7.10 -15.86
N GLU A 66 3.00 7.10 -17.12
CA GLU A 66 3.61 7.91 -18.18
C GLU A 66 3.57 9.41 -17.87
N VAL A 67 2.41 9.93 -17.45
CA VAL A 67 2.25 11.33 -17.07
C VAL A 67 3.20 11.74 -15.93
N LEU A 68 3.50 10.80 -15.04
CA LEU A 68 4.39 11.05 -13.89
C LEU A 68 5.87 10.98 -14.24
N LEU A 69 6.25 10.31 -15.34
CA LEU A 69 7.66 10.12 -15.69
C LEU A 69 8.43 11.43 -15.83
N ASP A 70 7.80 12.48 -16.38
CA ASP A 70 8.47 13.76 -16.57
C ASP A 70 8.72 14.48 -15.25
N ASP A 71 7.80 14.38 -14.29
CA ASP A 71 7.96 14.94 -12.95
C ASP A 71 8.94 14.11 -12.10
N LEU A 72 8.97 12.79 -12.31
CA LEU A 72 9.88 11.88 -11.62
C LEU A 72 11.30 11.93 -12.18
N LYS A 73 11.47 12.30 -13.46
CA LYS A 73 12.80 12.50 -14.03
C LYS A 73 13.47 13.72 -13.38
N GLY A 74 14.65 13.53 -12.83
CA GLY A 74 15.46 14.63 -12.31
C GLY A 74 15.37 14.81 -10.79
N GLU A 75 14.95 15.99 -10.33
CA GLU A 75 15.06 16.36 -8.91
C GLU A 75 14.26 15.41 -7.98
N LYS A 76 13.04 15.03 -8.33
CA LYS A 76 12.19 14.22 -7.46
C LYS A 76 12.72 12.81 -7.22
N THR A 77 13.28 12.16 -8.24
CA THR A 77 13.94 10.86 -8.04
C THR A 77 15.19 10.99 -7.16
N ALA A 78 15.96 12.06 -7.32
CA ALA A 78 17.11 12.31 -6.46
C ALA A 78 16.68 12.58 -5.00
N GLU A 79 15.60 13.34 -4.81
CA GLU A 79 15.01 13.60 -3.49
C GLU A 79 14.49 12.31 -2.83
N LEU A 80 13.84 11.40 -3.60
CA LEU A 80 13.40 10.10 -3.11
C LEU A 80 14.59 9.21 -2.71
N LYS A 81 15.63 9.17 -3.53
CA LYS A 81 16.87 8.42 -3.20
C LYS A 81 17.50 8.94 -1.93
N ALA A 82 17.64 10.26 -1.82
CA ALA A 82 18.19 10.87 -0.60
C ALA A 82 17.32 10.57 0.64
N ALA A 83 15.99 10.60 0.52
CA ALA A 83 15.11 10.23 1.61
C ALA A 83 15.30 8.78 2.08
N ILE A 84 15.43 7.84 1.14
CA ILE A 84 15.70 6.43 1.42
C ILE A 84 17.08 6.26 2.10
N GLU A 85 18.10 6.94 1.59
CA GLU A 85 19.45 6.92 2.17
C GLU A 85 19.48 7.53 3.57
N ASP A 86 18.66 8.53 3.84
CA ASP A 86 18.46 9.13 5.17
C ASP A 86 17.57 8.28 6.11
N GLY A 87 17.10 7.12 5.64
CA GLY A 87 16.34 6.18 6.45
C GLY A 87 14.82 6.43 6.47
N VAL A 88 14.28 7.27 5.57
CA VAL A 88 12.84 7.50 5.45
C VAL A 88 12.18 6.31 4.76
N PRO A 89 11.21 5.62 5.42
CA PRO A 89 10.49 4.52 4.78
C PRO A 89 9.68 4.96 3.57
N VAL A 90 9.73 4.18 2.50
CA VAL A 90 8.91 4.31 1.30
C VAL A 90 8.09 3.05 1.11
N LEU A 91 6.77 3.18 1.13
CA LEU A 91 5.83 2.11 0.80
C LEU A 91 5.14 2.43 -0.52
N ALA A 92 5.28 1.53 -1.49
CA ALA A 92 4.65 1.65 -2.79
C ALA A 92 3.65 0.51 -3.05
N ILE A 93 2.49 0.82 -3.63
CA ILE A 93 1.44 -0.17 -3.91
C ILE A 93 1.11 -0.18 -5.40
N CYS A 94 0.95 -1.37 -5.98
CA CYS A 94 0.48 -1.63 -7.34
C CYS A 94 1.29 -0.85 -8.40
N GLY A 95 0.70 0.10 -9.11
CA GLY A 95 1.41 0.94 -10.10
C GLY A 95 2.60 1.69 -9.48
N GLY A 96 2.47 2.19 -8.25
CA GLY A 96 3.60 2.79 -7.52
C GLY A 96 4.73 1.79 -7.28
N TYR A 97 4.41 0.55 -6.95
CA TYR A 97 5.39 -0.52 -6.79
C TYR A 97 6.11 -0.83 -8.11
N GLN A 98 5.38 -0.91 -9.23
CA GLN A 98 5.95 -1.09 -10.56
C GLN A 98 6.93 0.05 -10.92
N MET A 99 6.51 1.30 -10.67
CA MET A 99 7.32 2.50 -10.94
C MET A 99 8.62 2.55 -10.13
N MET A 100 8.67 1.97 -8.94
CA MET A 100 9.90 1.89 -8.15
C MET A 100 10.94 0.95 -8.75
N GLY A 101 10.54 0.07 -9.66
CA GLY A 101 11.43 -0.86 -10.37
C GLY A 101 12.36 -0.19 -11.38
N GLN A 102 13.04 -1.02 -12.16
CA GLN A 102 13.93 -0.58 -13.25
C GLN A 102 13.12 -0.17 -14.49
N GLU A 103 12.06 -0.93 -14.77
CA GLU A 103 11.20 -0.74 -15.94
C GLU A 103 9.87 -1.46 -15.82
N VAL A 104 8.90 -0.98 -16.60
CA VAL A 104 7.65 -1.68 -16.89
C VAL A 104 7.62 -1.96 -18.40
N LEU A 105 7.38 -3.22 -18.77
CA LEU A 105 7.33 -3.72 -20.14
C LEU A 105 5.91 -4.09 -20.53
N ASP A 106 5.38 -3.49 -21.57
CA ASP A 106 4.07 -3.82 -22.14
C ASP A 106 4.16 -4.09 -23.65
N PRO A 107 4.89 -5.16 -24.08
CA PRO A 107 5.08 -5.46 -25.50
C PRO A 107 3.82 -5.94 -26.23
N GLU A 108 2.76 -6.25 -25.47
CA GLU A 108 1.47 -6.69 -26.01
C GLU A 108 0.41 -5.58 -25.99
N HIS A 109 0.79 -4.37 -25.55
CA HIS A 109 -0.10 -3.21 -25.44
C HIS A 109 -1.37 -3.50 -24.64
N VAL A 110 -1.18 -4.09 -23.45
CA VAL A 110 -2.27 -4.54 -22.57
C VAL A 110 -2.97 -3.34 -21.91
N GLU A 111 -2.20 -2.34 -21.48
CA GLU A 111 -2.73 -1.15 -20.78
C GLU A 111 -2.38 0.16 -21.47
N GLY A 112 -1.40 0.19 -22.38
CA GLY A 112 -0.94 1.42 -23.01
C GLY A 112 -0.32 1.25 -24.39
N ASP A 113 0.07 2.36 -25.01
CA ASP A 113 0.72 2.37 -26.33
C ASP A 113 2.26 2.29 -26.26
N ILE A 114 2.84 2.33 -25.05
CA ILE A 114 4.28 2.34 -24.84
C ILE A 114 4.75 0.95 -24.42
N GLU A 115 5.60 0.34 -25.25
CA GLU A 115 6.15 -0.99 -24.98
C GLU A 115 7.09 -1.06 -23.77
N ARG A 116 7.70 0.08 -23.39
CA ARG A 116 8.69 0.13 -22.29
C ARG A 116 8.68 1.48 -21.60
N LEU A 117 8.31 1.47 -20.32
CA LEU A 117 8.40 2.62 -19.43
C LEU A 117 9.60 2.46 -18.49
N PRO A 118 10.53 3.41 -18.45
CA PRO A 118 11.63 3.38 -17.47
C PRO A 118 11.07 3.63 -16.06
N GLY A 119 11.48 2.83 -15.08
CA GLY A 119 11.16 3.05 -13.66
C GLY A 119 12.16 3.98 -12.98
N LEU A 120 11.98 4.13 -11.65
CA LEU A 120 12.82 4.97 -10.79
C LEU A 120 14.16 4.31 -10.41
N GLY A 121 14.26 2.99 -10.57
CA GLY A 121 15.45 2.22 -10.20
C GLY A 121 15.73 2.22 -8.69
N LEU A 122 14.68 2.32 -7.87
CA LEU A 122 14.77 2.27 -6.41
C LEU A 122 14.68 0.83 -5.88
N LEU A 123 13.92 -0.02 -6.59
CA LEU A 123 13.86 -1.45 -6.33
C LEU A 123 14.51 -2.22 -7.50
N PRO A 124 15.25 -3.31 -7.21
CA PRO A 124 15.89 -4.11 -8.25
C PRO A 124 14.91 -5.13 -8.85
N ILE A 125 13.82 -4.63 -9.40
CA ILE A 125 12.74 -5.41 -10.00
C ILE A 125 12.42 -4.89 -11.40
N SER A 126 11.82 -5.74 -12.24
CA SER A 126 11.24 -5.39 -13.53
C SER A 126 9.83 -5.96 -13.59
N THR A 127 8.90 -5.19 -14.15
CA THR A 127 7.52 -5.61 -14.34
C THR A 127 7.26 -5.87 -15.82
N ARG A 128 6.58 -6.97 -16.12
CA ARG A 128 6.03 -7.26 -17.46
C ARG A 128 4.51 -7.29 -17.36
N MET A 129 3.84 -6.52 -18.19
CA MET A 129 2.38 -6.54 -18.29
C MET A 129 1.93 -7.87 -18.91
N SER A 130 0.81 -8.39 -18.43
CA SER A 130 0.20 -9.66 -18.83
C SER A 130 -1.24 -9.41 -19.23
N GLY A 131 -1.73 -10.12 -20.26
CA GLY A 131 -3.14 -10.08 -20.64
C GLY A 131 -4.10 -10.69 -19.61
N GLU A 132 -3.57 -11.34 -18.57
CA GLU A 132 -4.36 -11.94 -17.48
C GLU A 132 -4.44 -10.99 -16.29
N LYS A 133 -5.67 -10.56 -15.97
CA LYS A 133 -5.92 -9.72 -14.80
C LYS A 133 -6.07 -10.59 -13.55
N VAL A 134 -5.21 -10.37 -12.57
CA VAL A 134 -5.38 -10.92 -11.22
C VAL A 134 -6.39 -10.07 -10.47
N THR A 135 -7.42 -10.71 -9.92
CA THR A 135 -8.39 -10.06 -9.01
C THR A 135 -8.80 -11.09 -7.97
N ARG A 136 -8.27 -10.97 -6.75
CA ARG A 136 -8.55 -11.94 -5.68
C ARG A 136 -8.36 -11.35 -4.29
N GLN A 137 -9.10 -11.91 -3.32
CA GLN A 137 -8.82 -11.72 -1.91
C GLN A 137 -7.63 -12.59 -1.51
N VAL A 138 -6.75 -12.08 -0.68
CA VAL A 138 -5.56 -12.80 -0.23
C VAL A 138 -5.45 -12.78 1.28
N LYS A 139 -4.89 -13.87 1.81
CA LYS A 139 -4.37 -13.94 3.18
C LYS A 139 -2.87 -14.13 3.11
N PHE A 140 -2.16 -13.42 3.94
CA PHE A 140 -0.71 -13.36 3.86
C PHE A 140 -0.06 -13.10 5.22
N GLY A 141 1.23 -13.35 5.29
CA GLY A 141 2.11 -12.95 6.39
C GLY A 141 3.33 -12.22 5.84
N LEU A 142 4.00 -11.43 6.67
CA LEU A 142 5.28 -10.82 6.30
C LEU A 142 6.35 -11.89 6.13
N CYS A 143 7.13 -11.80 5.06
CA CYS A 143 8.39 -12.52 4.96
C CYS A 143 9.39 -11.91 5.93
N ASN A 144 9.95 -12.73 6.81
CA ASN A 144 11.02 -12.26 7.68
C ASN A 144 12.37 -12.59 7.03
N PRO A 145 13.11 -11.60 6.51
CA PRO A 145 14.41 -11.84 5.87
C PRO A 145 15.45 -12.41 6.85
N HIS A 146 15.22 -12.31 8.16
CA HIS A 146 16.10 -12.84 9.20
C HIS A 146 15.64 -14.19 9.78
N SER A 147 14.53 -14.74 9.31
CA SER A 147 14.05 -16.07 9.70
C SER A 147 13.93 -16.97 8.48
N PRO A 148 14.78 -18.01 8.35
CA PRO A 148 14.73 -18.92 7.21
C PRO A 148 13.49 -19.84 7.18
N SER A 149 12.61 -19.75 8.15
CA SER A 149 11.34 -20.46 8.11
C SER A 149 10.27 -19.56 7.49
N SER A 150 9.97 -19.79 6.24
CA SER A 150 8.82 -19.28 5.50
C SER A 150 7.50 -19.85 6.03
N THR A 151 7.30 -19.82 7.35
CA THR A 151 6.06 -20.27 7.97
C THR A 151 5.17 -19.09 8.22
N LEU A 152 3.97 -19.16 7.63
CA LEU A 152 2.91 -18.22 7.93
C LEU A 152 2.60 -18.26 9.43
N HIS A 153 2.78 -17.12 10.09
CA HIS A 153 2.39 -16.99 11.50
C HIS A 153 0.93 -16.53 11.57
N SER A 154 0.18 -17.10 12.49
CA SER A 154 -1.21 -16.70 12.77
C SER A 154 -1.23 -15.56 13.81
N PRO A 155 -2.13 -14.57 13.69
CA PRO A 155 -3.16 -14.45 12.66
C PRO A 155 -2.61 -13.99 11.32
N LEU A 156 -3.21 -14.50 10.21
CA LEU A 156 -2.88 -14.03 8.87
C LEU A 156 -3.52 -12.66 8.63
N MET A 157 -2.76 -11.77 8.00
CA MET A 157 -3.24 -10.51 7.46
C MET A 157 -4.13 -10.75 6.23
N GLN A 158 -4.97 -9.78 5.89
CA GLN A 158 -5.90 -9.85 4.78
C GLN A 158 -5.76 -8.63 3.87
N GLY A 159 -5.97 -8.85 2.58
CA GLY A 159 -5.97 -7.79 1.58
C GLY A 159 -6.53 -8.33 0.27
N TYR A 160 -6.31 -7.58 -0.81
CA TYR A 160 -6.71 -8.02 -2.15
C TYR A 160 -5.66 -7.59 -3.17
N GLU A 161 -5.51 -8.40 -4.22
CA GLU A 161 -4.72 -8.09 -5.40
C GLU A 161 -5.64 -7.71 -6.55
N ILE A 162 -5.26 -6.66 -7.29
CA ILE A 162 -5.91 -6.28 -8.53
C ILE A 162 -4.87 -5.64 -9.45
N HIS A 163 -4.26 -6.46 -10.34
CA HIS A 163 -3.18 -6.02 -11.22
C HIS A 163 -3.10 -6.90 -12.47
N MET A 164 -2.38 -6.42 -13.49
CA MET A 164 -2.03 -7.16 -14.70
C MET A 164 -0.51 -7.36 -14.83
N GLY A 165 0.29 -6.58 -14.10
CA GLY A 165 1.73 -6.72 -14.09
C GLY A 165 2.21 -7.97 -13.36
N VAL A 166 3.23 -8.61 -13.90
CA VAL A 166 4.02 -9.67 -13.24
C VAL A 166 5.40 -9.09 -12.96
N THR A 167 5.71 -8.90 -11.70
CA THR A 167 6.99 -8.31 -11.24
C THR A 167 7.93 -9.39 -10.76
N THR A 168 9.18 -9.29 -11.21
CA THR A 168 10.25 -10.22 -10.84
C THR A 168 11.54 -9.46 -10.50
N PRO A 169 12.39 -9.99 -9.62
CA PRO A 169 13.73 -9.46 -9.42
C PRO A 169 14.52 -9.44 -10.74
N VAL A 170 15.34 -8.41 -10.94
CA VAL A 170 16.26 -8.38 -12.09
C VAL A 170 17.34 -9.44 -11.93
N GLU A 171 17.92 -9.88 -13.07
CA GLU A 171 18.93 -10.93 -13.08
C GLU A 171 20.10 -10.60 -12.14
N GLY A 172 20.52 -11.57 -11.35
CA GLY A 172 21.60 -11.42 -10.37
C GLY A 172 21.21 -10.79 -9.04
N THR A 173 19.94 -10.44 -8.87
CA THR A 173 19.42 -9.89 -7.60
C THR A 173 18.80 -11.00 -6.75
N PRO A 174 19.06 -11.03 -5.43
CA PRO A 174 18.39 -11.95 -4.52
C PRO A 174 16.87 -11.78 -4.54
N ASP A 175 16.14 -12.87 -4.42
CA ASP A 175 14.70 -12.80 -4.16
C ASP A 175 14.48 -12.32 -2.71
N SER A 176 13.69 -11.28 -2.56
CA SER A 176 13.42 -10.66 -1.26
C SER A 176 11.95 -10.23 -1.17
N PRO A 177 11.01 -11.19 -1.14
CA PRO A 177 9.60 -10.88 -1.10
C PRO A 177 9.22 -10.19 0.21
N LEU A 178 8.28 -9.26 0.13
CA LEU A 178 7.69 -8.60 1.31
C LEU A 178 6.70 -9.54 2.01
N ASN A 179 5.89 -10.25 1.24
CA ASN A 179 4.77 -11.05 1.73
C ASN A 179 4.84 -12.50 1.25
N LEU A 180 4.40 -13.43 2.12
CA LEU A 180 4.11 -14.83 1.79
C LEU A 180 2.60 -15.03 1.85
N LEU A 181 1.99 -15.49 0.78
CA LEU A 181 0.56 -15.74 0.67
C LEU A 181 0.19 -17.14 1.20
N GLU A 182 -1.06 -17.33 1.61
CA GLU A 182 -1.59 -18.61 2.13
C GLU A 182 -1.41 -19.78 1.15
N ASN A 183 -1.42 -19.51 -0.15
CA ASN A 183 -1.20 -20.51 -1.19
C ASN A 183 0.28 -20.87 -1.44
N GLY A 184 1.20 -20.26 -0.71
CA GLY A 184 2.65 -20.46 -0.83
C GLY A 184 3.34 -19.60 -1.88
N SER A 185 2.61 -18.77 -2.65
CA SER A 185 3.24 -17.76 -3.52
C SER A 185 3.73 -16.56 -2.71
N THR A 186 4.58 -15.76 -3.31
CA THR A 186 5.13 -14.55 -2.70
C THR A 186 4.62 -13.31 -3.41
N ASP A 187 4.63 -12.17 -2.72
CA ASP A 187 4.27 -10.87 -3.26
C ASP A 187 5.21 -9.78 -2.74
N GLY A 188 5.39 -8.78 -3.61
CA GLY A 188 6.13 -7.60 -3.29
C GLY A 188 7.64 -7.78 -3.29
N TYR A 189 8.32 -6.71 -2.94
CA TYR A 189 9.78 -6.69 -2.77
C TYR A 189 10.15 -5.83 -1.56
N TYR A 190 11.09 -6.31 -0.77
CA TYR A 190 11.57 -5.67 0.45
C TYR A 190 13.09 -5.57 0.42
N VAL A 191 13.63 -4.35 0.34
CA VAL A 191 15.07 -4.12 0.47
C VAL A 191 15.44 -4.14 1.95
N ASP A 192 14.80 -3.25 2.71
CA ASP A 192 14.89 -3.11 4.16
C ASP A 192 13.70 -2.26 4.66
N SER A 193 13.77 -1.75 5.88
CA SER A 193 12.72 -0.90 6.46
C SER A 193 12.51 0.43 5.72
N THR A 194 13.38 0.80 4.78
CA THR A 194 13.31 2.08 4.06
C THR A 194 12.72 1.98 2.66
N CYS A 195 12.70 0.78 2.04
CA CYS A 195 12.21 0.66 0.67
C CYS A 195 11.47 -0.65 0.43
N MET A 196 10.17 -0.56 0.18
CA MET A 196 9.31 -1.72 -0.02
C MET A 196 8.14 -1.42 -0.95
N GLY A 197 7.66 -2.47 -1.63
CA GLY A 197 6.48 -2.40 -2.48
C GLY A 197 5.73 -3.72 -2.57
N THR A 198 4.44 -3.66 -2.94
CA THR A 198 3.52 -4.81 -2.96
C THR A 198 2.38 -4.59 -3.94
N TYR A 199 1.75 -5.67 -4.39
CA TYR A 199 0.46 -5.62 -5.09
C TYR A 199 -0.74 -5.71 -4.16
N ILE A 200 -0.53 -5.94 -2.87
CA ILE A 200 -1.62 -6.11 -1.92
C ILE A 200 -2.21 -4.76 -1.52
N HIS A 201 -3.43 -4.49 -1.98
CA HIS A 201 -4.24 -3.39 -1.50
C HIS A 201 -4.89 -3.72 -0.15
N GLY A 202 -5.20 -2.68 0.65
CA GLY A 202 -5.74 -2.86 1.99
C GLY A 202 -4.72 -3.39 3.00
N ILE A 203 -3.43 -3.44 2.65
CA ILE A 203 -2.37 -3.92 3.53
C ILE A 203 -2.32 -3.13 4.86
N LEU A 204 -2.59 -1.83 4.82
CA LEU A 204 -2.63 -0.94 5.98
C LEU A 204 -3.87 -1.13 6.87
N ASP A 205 -4.83 -1.97 6.46
CA ASP A 205 -5.95 -2.40 7.30
C ASP A 205 -5.51 -3.38 8.41
N ASN A 206 -4.32 -3.92 8.31
CA ASN A 206 -3.79 -4.90 9.24
C ASN A 206 -2.94 -4.22 10.32
N PRO A 207 -3.29 -4.38 11.61
CA PRO A 207 -2.51 -3.81 12.71
C PRO A 207 -1.04 -4.23 12.69
N GLU A 208 -0.79 -5.50 12.34
CA GLU A 208 0.54 -6.10 12.29
C GLU A 208 1.44 -5.42 11.25
N PHE A 209 0.86 -5.02 10.11
CA PHE A 209 1.60 -4.28 9.10
C PHE A 209 1.90 -2.83 9.54
N ILE A 210 0.96 -2.19 10.24
CA ILE A 210 1.22 -0.87 10.84
C ILE A 210 2.34 -0.97 11.86
N ASP A 211 2.32 -1.99 12.72
CA ASP A 211 3.36 -2.18 13.74
C ASP A 211 4.73 -2.43 13.07
N PHE A 212 4.77 -3.19 11.98
CA PHE A 212 5.97 -3.38 11.16
C PHE A 212 6.49 -2.06 10.57
N LEU A 213 5.62 -1.22 9.99
CA LEU A 213 6.00 0.09 9.46
C LEU A 213 6.50 1.06 10.54
N LEU A 214 6.08 0.86 11.79
CA LEU A 214 6.46 1.73 12.91
C LEU A 214 7.77 1.32 13.57
N VAL A 215 8.36 0.18 13.22
CA VAL A 215 9.63 -0.28 13.79
C VAL A 215 10.74 0.79 13.74
N PRO A 216 10.94 1.52 12.63
CA PRO A 216 11.95 2.59 12.57
C PRO A 216 11.71 3.74 13.55
N PHE A 217 10.50 3.86 14.09
CA PHE A 217 10.11 4.93 15.00
C PHE A 217 10.01 4.47 16.46
N ALA A 218 10.44 3.24 16.77
CA ALA A 218 10.29 2.64 18.11
C ALA A 218 10.87 3.53 19.22
N ASP A 219 12.01 4.16 19.00
CA ASP A 219 12.64 5.07 19.98
C ASP A 219 11.82 6.34 20.21
N LYS A 220 11.11 6.82 19.18
CA LYS A 220 10.20 7.97 19.27
C LYS A 220 8.86 7.59 19.93
N LEU A 221 8.51 6.29 19.94
CA LEU A 221 7.26 5.75 20.49
C LEU A 221 7.31 5.44 21.98
N SER A 222 8.48 5.57 22.63
CA SER A 222 8.67 5.27 24.03
C SER A 222 7.81 6.15 24.94
N GLY A 223 6.61 5.70 25.26
CA GLY A 223 5.80 6.37 26.28
C GLY A 223 4.34 5.97 26.40
N ASN A 224 3.62 5.50 25.41
CA ASN A 224 2.19 5.13 25.55
C ASN A 224 1.58 4.40 24.33
N ALA A 225 2.28 3.57 23.62
CA ALA A 225 1.65 2.65 22.71
C ALA A 225 1.02 1.50 23.52
N GLY A 226 -0.06 1.80 24.22
CA GLY A 226 -0.96 0.77 24.74
C GLY A 226 -1.43 -0.07 23.55
N ALA A 227 -1.42 -1.38 23.68
CA ALA A 227 -1.94 -2.27 22.66
C ALA A 227 -3.37 -1.85 22.34
N PHE A 228 -3.56 -1.20 21.20
CA PHE A 228 -4.89 -0.81 20.73
C PHE A 228 -5.55 -2.04 20.11
N ASP A 229 -6.58 -2.56 20.76
CA ASP A 229 -7.37 -3.68 20.22
C ASP A 229 -8.27 -3.18 19.08
N TYR A 230 -7.68 -3.16 17.89
CA TYR A 230 -8.38 -2.74 16.68
C TYR A 230 -9.56 -3.65 16.34
N HIS A 231 -9.46 -4.95 16.61
CA HIS A 231 -10.55 -5.88 16.29
C HIS A 231 -11.79 -5.56 17.10
N THR A 232 -11.69 -5.47 18.39
CA THR A 232 -12.81 -5.07 19.27
C THR A 232 -13.35 -3.69 18.89
N PHE A 233 -12.48 -2.71 18.66
CA PHE A 233 -12.91 -1.38 18.23
C PHE A 233 -13.71 -1.41 16.92
N LYS A 234 -13.25 -2.16 15.91
CA LYS A 234 -13.90 -2.29 14.61
C LYS A 234 -15.30 -2.88 14.75
N GLU A 235 -15.44 -3.96 15.50
CA GLU A 235 -16.74 -4.59 15.75
C GLU A 235 -17.72 -3.64 16.46
N GLU A 236 -17.25 -2.88 17.45
CA GLU A 236 -18.08 -1.84 18.09
C GLU A 236 -18.53 -0.75 17.11
N GLN A 237 -17.68 -0.34 16.15
CA GLN A 237 -18.09 0.65 15.13
C GLN A 237 -19.14 0.06 14.18
N TYR A 238 -19.02 -1.21 13.79
CA TYR A 238 -20.03 -1.88 12.99
C TYR A 238 -21.38 -2.01 13.73
N ASP A 239 -21.35 -2.33 15.01
CA ASP A 239 -22.56 -2.37 15.83
C ASP A 239 -23.22 -1.00 15.93
N ARG A 240 -22.45 0.07 16.13
CA ARG A 240 -22.95 1.45 16.12
C ARG A 240 -23.58 1.83 14.78
N LEU A 241 -22.95 1.46 13.66
CA LEU A 241 -23.46 1.70 12.32
C LEU A 241 -24.77 0.91 12.09
N ALA A 242 -24.81 -0.35 12.46
CA ALA A 242 -25.98 -1.19 12.35
C ALA A 242 -27.16 -0.61 13.15
N GLU A 243 -26.92 -0.13 14.37
CA GLU A 243 -27.93 0.49 15.19
C GLU A 243 -28.39 1.84 14.61
N HIS A 244 -27.49 2.64 14.06
CA HIS A 244 -27.84 3.87 13.35
C HIS A 244 -28.76 3.58 12.16
N VAL A 245 -28.43 2.59 11.33
CA VAL A 245 -29.27 2.18 10.19
C VAL A 245 -30.64 1.70 10.68
N ARG A 246 -30.70 0.85 11.71
CA ARG A 246 -31.98 0.35 12.26
C ARG A 246 -32.91 1.48 12.70
N ARG A 247 -32.36 2.56 13.26
CA ARG A 247 -33.16 3.72 13.73
C ARG A 247 -33.69 4.62 12.63
N HIS A 248 -33.00 4.66 11.48
CA HIS A 248 -33.25 5.62 10.41
C HIS A 248 -33.88 4.99 9.15
N VAL A 249 -34.00 3.67 9.10
CA VAL A 249 -34.51 2.95 7.95
C VAL A 249 -35.79 2.21 8.33
N ASN A 250 -36.81 2.26 7.47
CA ASN A 250 -38.03 1.49 7.65
C ASN A 250 -37.80 0.02 7.27
N LEU A 251 -37.20 -0.75 8.19
CA LEU A 251 -36.91 -2.17 7.99
C LEU A 251 -38.15 -3.00 7.65
N PRO A 252 -39.34 -2.81 8.32
CA PRO A 252 -40.53 -3.53 7.95
C PRO A 252 -40.92 -3.33 6.48
N LEU A 253 -40.82 -2.12 5.96
CA LEU A 253 -41.09 -1.84 4.55
C LEU A 253 -40.12 -2.54 3.62
N ILE A 254 -38.83 -2.56 3.95
CA ILE A 254 -37.80 -3.26 3.16
C ILE A 254 -38.15 -4.76 3.11
N TYR A 255 -38.44 -5.38 4.24
CA TYR A 255 -38.82 -6.79 4.27
C TYR A 255 -40.09 -7.06 3.47
N GLN A 256 -41.10 -6.17 3.52
CA GLN A 256 -42.31 -6.30 2.69
C GLN A 256 -42.01 -6.25 1.19
N ILE A 257 -41.06 -5.39 0.77
CA ILE A 257 -40.65 -5.29 -0.64
C ILE A 257 -39.91 -6.57 -1.06
N LEU A 258 -38.99 -7.05 -0.25
CA LEU A 258 -38.20 -8.24 -0.56
C LEU A 258 -39.08 -9.52 -0.64
N THR A 259 -40.09 -9.63 0.20
CA THR A 259 -40.98 -10.81 0.23
C THR A 259 -42.06 -10.78 -0.85
N LYS A 260 -42.42 -9.59 -1.37
CA LYS A 260 -43.43 -9.47 -2.45
C LYS A 260 -42.91 -9.83 -3.84
N ASN A 261 -41.61 -9.95 -4.03
CA ASN A 261 -40.99 -10.32 -5.34
C ASN A 261 -40.77 -11.83 -5.48
N HIS A 262 -41.33 -12.65 -4.63
CA HIS A 262 -41.25 -14.12 -4.67
C HIS A 262 -42.58 -14.85 -4.91
N ASP A 263 -43.65 -14.10 -5.29
CA ASP A 263 -44.93 -14.66 -5.71
C ASP A 263 -45.14 -14.45 -7.25
#